data_86c5969d4048a48da2eaf3b8d2a7d302
#
_entry.id   86c5969d4048a48da2eaf3b8d2a7d302
#
_cell.length_a   1.000
_cell.length_b   1.000
_cell.length_c   1.000
_cell.angle_alpha   90.00
_cell.angle_beta   90.00
_cell.angle_gamma   90.00
#
_symmetry.space_group_name_H-M   'P 1'
#
loop_
_entity.id
_entity.type
_entity.pdbx_description
1 polymer ?
#
loop_
_entity_poly.entity_id
_entity_poly.type
_entity_poly.pdbx_seq_one_letter_code
_entity_poly.pdbx_strand_id
1 'polypeptide(L)'
;MKKYDLIYCDPPWQYSNKVSNGAANNHYQTTSLFDLKHLPVHTIAAENSVLAMWYTGNFVQEAFELAKAWGFTVRTSKAFTWIKFNSLAHERFDKALQNGTLFDFHDMLDLLNAETKMNGGNYTRANSEDVLIATRGNGLERMSASVKQVVFRCLGEHSQKPWEVKNRLEQLYGDVNRIELFARDMSQGWDAWGNECPNNSIEFTGPQFITKAVTID
;
A
#
# COMPACT_ATOMS: atom_id res chain seq x y z
N MET A 1 4.84 19.77 -16.49
CA MET A 1 4.80 18.91 -15.29
C MET A 1 5.32 17.53 -15.69
N LYS A 2 6.20 16.92 -14.88
CA LYS A 2 6.72 15.56 -15.11
C LYS A 2 5.56 14.58 -15.18
N LYS A 3 5.61 13.60 -16.08
CA LYS A 3 4.63 12.53 -16.22
C LYS A 3 5.22 11.22 -15.70
N TYR A 4 4.37 10.41 -15.07
CA TYR A 4 4.76 9.15 -14.47
C TYR A 4 4.10 7.98 -15.18
N ASP A 5 4.91 7.00 -15.47
CA ASP A 5 4.49 5.75 -16.09
C ASP A 5 3.95 4.78 -15.03
N LEU A 6 4.53 4.82 -13.81
CA LEU A 6 4.11 4.01 -12.67
C LEU A 6 3.78 4.89 -11.48
N ILE A 7 2.54 4.80 -11.02
CA ILE A 7 2.04 5.48 -9.82
C ILE A 7 1.73 4.41 -8.76
N TYR A 8 2.37 4.53 -7.61
CA TYR A 8 2.16 3.66 -6.46
C TYR A 8 1.57 4.48 -5.32
N CYS A 9 0.57 3.96 -4.61
CA CYS A 9 -0.07 4.72 -3.55
C CYS A 9 -0.69 3.86 -2.45
N ASP A 10 -0.71 4.42 -1.24
CA ASP A 10 -1.45 3.93 -0.08
C ASP A 10 -2.38 5.05 0.41
N PRO A 11 -3.60 5.17 -0.14
CA PRO A 11 -4.51 6.24 0.23
C PRO A 11 -4.87 6.21 1.71
N PRO A 12 -4.96 7.36 2.40
CA PRO A 12 -5.32 7.44 3.82
C PRO A 12 -6.84 7.24 4.00
N TRP A 13 -7.29 5.97 3.87
CA TRP A 13 -8.69 5.59 3.92
C TRP A 13 -9.37 6.02 5.22
N GLN A 14 -10.55 6.63 5.12
CA GLN A 14 -11.34 7.02 6.27
C GLN A 14 -12.25 5.88 6.73
N TYR A 15 -11.93 5.28 7.87
CA TYR A 15 -12.78 4.26 8.49
C TYR A 15 -14.01 4.88 9.14
N SER A 16 -15.20 4.37 8.81
CA SER A 16 -16.48 4.83 9.36
C SER A 16 -16.76 4.38 10.80
N ASN A 17 -15.95 3.49 11.35
CA ASN A 17 -16.15 2.92 12.69
C ASN A 17 -15.82 3.92 13.81
N LYS A 18 -16.85 4.55 14.38
CA LYS A 18 -16.76 5.49 15.49
C LYS A 18 -16.49 4.87 16.87
N VAL A 19 -16.37 3.55 16.99
CA VAL A 19 -16.54 2.82 18.28
C VAL A 19 -15.28 2.09 18.76
N SER A 20 -14.19 2.04 18.04
CA SER A 20 -12.98 1.36 18.54
C SER A 20 -11.90 2.35 18.96
N ASN A 21 -11.35 2.16 20.17
CA ASN A 21 -10.19 2.89 20.73
C ASN A 21 -8.89 2.72 19.91
N GLY A 22 -8.96 2.27 18.68
CA GLY A 22 -7.87 2.04 17.75
C GLY A 22 -8.23 2.39 16.31
N ALA A 23 -9.27 3.21 16.11
CA ALA A 23 -9.63 3.66 14.77
C ALA A 23 -8.50 4.51 14.17
N ALA A 24 -8.21 4.34 12.90
CA ALA A 24 -7.16 5.06 12.17
C ALA A 24 -7.28 6.60 12.32
N ASN A 25 -8.50 7.10 12.51
CA ASN A 25 -8.78 8.52 12.75
C ASN A 25 -8.12 9.10 14.02
N ASN A 26 -7.71 8.24 14.97
CA ASN A 26 -7.04 8.67 16.20
C ASN A 26 -5.52 8.81 16.03
N HIS A 27 -4.97 8.32 14.92
CA HIS A 27 -3.51 8.27 14.69
C HIS A 27 -3.08 9.03 13.43
N TYR A 28 -4.00 9.28 12.47
CA TYR A 28 -3.67 9.94 11.20
C TYR A 28 -4.82 10.83 10.74
N GLN A 29 -4.49 11.87 9.98
CA GLN A 29 -5.46 12.61 9.18
C GLN A 29 -5.92 11.70 8.03
N THR A 30 -7.11 11.11 8.19
CA THR A 30 -7.76 10.38 7.10
C THR A 30 -8.43 11.36 6.14
N THR A 31 -8.47 11.00 4.86
CA THR A 31 -9.05 11.83 3.80
C THR A 31 -10.34 11.18 3.31
N SER A 32 -11.37 11.98 3.11
CA SER A 32 -12.64 11.45 2.59
C SER A 32 -12.45 10.89 1.17
N LEU A 33 -13.23 9.88 0.78
CA LEU A 33 -13.21 9.37 -0.59
C LEU A 33 -13.54 10.47 -1.61
N PHE A 34 -14.39 11.42 -1.23
CA PHE A 34 -14.70 12.58 -2.06
C PHE A 34 -13.45 13.41 -2.35
N ASP A 35 -12.67 13.76 -1.33
CA ASP A 35 -11.44 14.54 -1.50
C ASP A 35 -10.38 13.77 -2.27
N LEU A 36 -10.21 12.46 -1.99
CA LEU A 36 -9.29 11.59 -2.73
C LEU A 36 -9.64 11.56 -4.23
N LYS A 37 -10.92 11.47 -4.59
CA LYS A 37 -11.36 11.49 -5.99
C LYS A 37 -11.06 12.81 -6.71
N HIS A 38 -11.01 13.93 -5.97
CA HIS A 38 -10.69 15.25 -6.53
C HIS A 38 -9.20 15.51 -6.67
N LEU A 39 -8.33 14.66 -6.10
CA LEU A 39 -6.90 14.78 -6.33
C LEU A 39 -6.58 14.59 -7.82
N PRO A 40 -5.94 15.57 -8.50
CA PRO A 40 -5.79 15.57 -9.95
C PRO A 40 -4.68 14.63 -10.44
N VAL A 41 -4.69 13.36 -10.03
CA VAL A 41 -3.68 12.34 -10.38
C VAL A 41 -3.57 12.16 -11.89
N HIS A 42 -4.67 12.33 -12.63
CA HIS A 42 -4.66 12.28 -14.10
C HIS A 42 -3.72 13.32 -14.74
N THR A 43 -3.40 14.42 -14.03
CA THR A 43 -2.50 15.46 -14.54
C THR A 43 -1.04 15.08 -14.50
N ILE A 44 -0.66 14.11 -13.66
CA ILE A 44 0.70 13.59 -13.53
C ILE A 44 0.87 12.21 -14.20
N ALA A 45 -0.21 11.52 -14.51
CA ALA A 45 -0.17 10.24 -15.20
C ALA A 45 0.27 10.41 -16.66
N ALA A 46 1.14 9.51 -17.14
CA ALA A 46 1.46 9.40 -18.57
C ALA A 46 0.23 8.86 -19.34
N GLU A 47 0.24 9.00 -20.66
CA GLU A 47 -0.82 8.49 -21.54
C GLU A 47 -1.00 6.98 -21.36
N ASN A 48 0.10 6.25 -21.36
CA ASN A 48 0.15 4.83 -21.03
C ASN A 48 0.81 4.68 -19.67
N SER A 49 0.06 4.31 -18.66
CA SER A 49 0.57 4.25 -17.30
C SER A 49 -0.14 3.19 -16.46
N VAL A 50 0.50 2.84 -15.33
CA VAL A 50 0.02 1.87 -14.35
C VAL A 50 -0.16 2.55 -13.00
N LEU A 51 -1.27 2.25 -12.34
CA LEU A 51 -1.56 2.56 -10.96
C LEU A 51 -1.51 1.28 -10.14
N ALA A 52 -0.67 1.25 -9.10
CA ALA A 52 -0.64 0.22 -8.08
C ALA A 52 -1.12 0.82 -6.75
N MET A 53 -2.28 0.41 -6.25
CA MET A 53 -2.95 1.03 -5.11
C MET A 53 -3.22 0.01 -4.01
N TRP A 54 -2.77 0.33 -2.79
CA TRP A 54 -3.07 -0.43 -1.59
C TRP A 54 -4.50 -0.23 -1.13
N TYR A 55 -5.10 -1.31 -0.65
CA TYR A 55 -6.40 -1.28 0.01
C TYR A 55 -6.54 -2.47 0.98
N THR A 56 -7.43 -2.33 1.94
CA THR A 56 -7.90 -3.46 2.76
C THR A 56 -9.24 -3.98 2.23
N GLY A 57 -9.62 -5.18 2.58
CA GLY A 57 -10.88 -5.79 2.15
C GLY A 57 -12.13 -4.94 2.40
N ASN A 58 -12.07 -4.03 3.40
CA ASN A 58 -13.17 -3.11 3.71
C ASN A 58 -13.33 -1.97 2.68
N PHE A 59 -12.30 -1.70 1.86
CA PHE A 59 -12.25 -0.58 0.90
C PHE A 59 -12.13 -1.03 -0.56
N VAL A 60 -12.51 -2.27 -0.87
CA VAL A 60 -12.46 -2.81 -2.23
C VAL A 60 -13.24 -1.93 -3.22
N GLN A 61 -14.47 -1.56 -2.86
CA GLN A 61 -15.32 -0.76 -3.71
C GLN A 61 -14.77 0.65 -3.88
N GLU A 62 -14.36 1.29 -2.77
CA GLU A 62 -13.79 2.62 -2.77
C GLU A 62 -12.49 2.69 -3.57
N ALA A 63 -11.64 1.66 -3.50
CA ALA A 63 -10.40 1.58 -4.27
C ALA A 63 -10.66 1.52 -5.78
N PHE A 64 -11.69 0.77 -6.20
CA PHE A 64 -12.10 0.70 -7.62
C PHE A 64 -12.68 2.03 -8.10
N GLU A 65 -13.52 2.66 -7.28
CA GLU A 65 -14.09 3.97 -7.57
C GLU A 65 -13.00 5.05 -7.67
N LEU A 66 -12.01 5.00 -6.78
CA LEU A 66 -10.89 5.93 -6.76
C LEU A 66 -10.00 5.77 -8.00
N ALA A 67 -9.64 4.53 -8.36
CA ALA A 67 -8.88 4.25 -9.56
C ALA A 67 -9.59 4.80 -10.81
N LYS A 68 -10.91 4.58 -10.92
CA LYS A 68 -11.74 5.10 -12.01
C LYS A 68 -11.78 6.63 -12.02
N ALA A 69 -11.94 7.27 -10.86
CA ALA A 69 -11.97 8.73 -10.75
C ALA A 69 -10.65 9.37 -11.19
N TRP A 70 -9.52 8.69 -10.97
CA TRP A 70 -8.19 9.12 -11.44
C TRP A 70 -7.91 8.80 -12.92
N GLY A 71 -8.86 8.18 -13.63
CA GLY A 71 -8.77 7.88 -15.06
C GLY A 71 -8.09 6.55 -15.37
N PHE A 72 -8.10 5.61 -14.43
CA PHE A 72 -7.56 4.26 -14.60
C PHE A 72 -8.66 3.19 -14.65
N THR A 73 -8.40 2.11 -15.38
CA THR A 73 -9.26 0.92 -15.44
C THR A 73 -8.59 -0.22 -14.67
N VAL A 74 -9.26 -0.74 -13.63
CA VAL A 74 -8.74 -1.87 -12.86
C VAL A 74 -8.61 -3.11 -13.74
N ARG A 75 -7.41 -3.71 -13.74
CA ARG A 75 -7.09 -4.93 -14.51
C ARG A 75 -6.97 -6.15 -13.60
N THR A 76 -6.37 -5.94 -12.43
CA THR A 76 -6.17 -6.99 -11.45
C THR A 76 -6.50 -6.43 -10.08
N SER A 77 -7.55 -6.93 -9.46
CA SER A 77 -7.96 -6.49 -8.13
C SER A 77 -6.92 -6.85 -7.06
N LYS A 78 -6.21 -7.93 -7.24
CA LYS A 78 -5.31 -8.57 -6.29
C LYS A 78 -3.98 -8.90 -6.97
N ALA A 79 -3.22 -7.86 -7.32
CA ALA A 79 -1.90 -8.03 -7.95
C ALA A 79 -0.84 -8.45 -6.93
N PHE A 80 -0.89 -7.87 -5.73
CA PHE A 80 -0.09 -8.30 -4.60
C PHE A 80 -0.97 -8.46 -3.36
N THR A 81 -0.56 -9.38 -2.48
CA THR A 81 -1.17 -9.61 -1.17
C THR A 81 -0.05 -9.68 -0.14
N TRP A 82 -0.06 -8.77 0.81
CA TRP A 82 0.82 -8.83 1.97
C TRP A 82 0.15 -9.60 3.09
N ILE A 83 0.71 -10.74 3.46
CA ILE A 83 0.38 -11.46 4.69
C ILE A 83 1.19 -10.87 5.82
N LYS A 84 0.51 -10.27 6.78
CA LYS A 84 1.11 -9.55 7.90
C LYS A 84 1.44 -10.51 9.04
N PHE A 85 2.71 -10.58 9.40
CA PHE A 85 3.12 -11.23 10.65
C PHE A 85 3.24 -10.21 11.78
N ASN A 86 3.12 -10.69 13.02
CA ASN A 86 3.46 -9.91 14.19
C ASN A 86 4.90 -9.40 14.09
N SER A 87 5.19 -8.21 14.66
CA SER A 87 6.51 -7.59 14.56
C SER A 87 7.66 -8.49 15.07
N LEU A 88 7.42 -9.27 16.10
CA LEU A 88 8.37 -10.19 16.71
C LEU A 88 8.22 -11.65 16.24
N ALA A 89 7.51 -11.90 15.13
CA ALA A 89 7.31 -13.26 14.64
C ALA A 89 8.64 -13.96 14.30
N HIS A 90 9.61 -13.22 13.74
CA HIS A 90 10.94 -13.75 13.42
C HIS A 90 11.67 -14.26 14.67
N GLU A 91 11.63 -13.53 15.79
CA GLU A 91 12.27 -13.97 17.06
C GLU A 91 11.65 -15.26 17.60
N ARG A 92 10.30 -15.38 17.49
CA ARG A 92 9.60 -16.59 17.93
C ARG A 92 9.93 -17.78 17.04
N PHE A 93 10.10 -17.53 15.74
CA PHE A 93 10.50 -18.54 14.78
C PHE A 93 11.93 -19.04 15.09
N ASP A 94 12.88 -18.12 15.28
CA ASP A 94 14.26 -18.45 15.64
C ASP A 94 14.34 -19.22 16.96
N LYS A 95 13.55 -18.82 17.97
CA LYS A 95 13.46 -19.51 19.24
C LYS A 95 12.89 -20.94 19.10
N ALA A 96 11.88 -21.13 18.26
CA ALA A 96 11.29 -22.44 18.00
C ALA A 96 12.31 -23.39 17.32
N LEU A 97 13.09 -22.86 16.37
CA LEU A 97 14.20 -23.60 15.75
C LEU A 97 15.27 -23.99 16.78
N GLN A 98 15.70 -23.04 17.62
CA GLN A 98 16.74 -23.29 18.65
C GLN A 98 16.29 -24.30 19.70
N ASN A 99 15.03 -24.27 20.10
CA ASN A 99 14.44 -25.19 21.08
C ASN A 99 14.08 -26.56 20.49
N GLY A 100 14.22 -26.75 19.18
CA GLY A 100 13.84 -28.01 18.51
C GLY A 100 12.35 -28.32 18.58
N THR A 101 11.49 -27.29 18.55
CA THR A 101 10.03 -27.45 18.55
C THR A 101 9.43 -27.44 17.16
N LEU A 102 10.21 -27.23 16.13
CA LEU A 102 9.83 -27.37 14.72
C LEU A 102 10.45 -28.66 14.19
N PHE A 103 9.66 -29.70 14.03
CA PHE A 103 10.12 -31.01 13.58
C PHE A 103 9.88 -31.25 12.10
N ASP A 104 8.82 -30.65 11.55
CA ASP A 104 8.43 -30.84 10.16
C ASP A 104 7.81 -29.58 9.53
N PHE A 105 7.34 -29.74 8.29
CA PHE A 105 6.71 -28.66 7.53
C PHE A 105 5.36 -28.21 8.13
N HIS A 106 4.63 -29.11 8.78
CA HIS A 106 3.34 -28.78 9.39
C HIS A 106 3.52 -27.92 10.64
N ASP A 107 4.50 -28.23 11.49
CA ASP A 107 4.85 -27.39 12.64
C ASP A 107 5.21 -25.96 12.19
N MET A 108 5.96 -25.86 11.09
CA MET A 108 6.29 -24.56 10.50
C MET A 108 5.05 -23.81 10.02
N LEU A 109 4.12 -24.47 9.34
CA LEU A 109 2.87 -23.86 8.87
C LEU A 109 1.98 -23.42 10.05
N ASP A 110 1.90 -24.23 11.09
CA ASP A 110 1.12 -23.90 12.29
C ASP A 110 1.69 -22.67 12.99
N LEU A 111 3.01 -22.58 13.13
CA LEU A 111 3.67 -21.41 13.68
C LEU A 111 3.45 -20.18 12.80
N LEU A 112 3.59 -20.28 11.47
CA LEU A 112 3.31 -19.19 10.56
C LEU A 112 1.86 -18.71 10.67
N ASN A 113 0.90 -19.61 10.75
CA ASN A 113 -0.51 -19.25 10.95
C ASN A 113 -0.74 -18.54 12.29
N ALA A 114 -0.15 -19.06 13.37
CA ALA A 114 -0.25 -18.46 14.70
C ALA A 114 0.37 -17.06 14.78
N GLU A 115 1.44 -16.82 14.02
CA GLU A 115 2.15 -15.54 13.99
C GLU A 115 1.55 -14.52 13.00
N THR A 116 0.52 -14.87 12.24
CA THR A 116 -0.20 -13.87 11.44
C THR A 116 -0.84 -12.82 12.35
N LYS A 117 -0.74 -11.54 11.94
CA LYS A 117 -1.28 -10.43 12.72
C LYS A 117 -2.79 -10.53 12.86
N MET A 118 -3.27 -10.49 14.09
CA MET A 118 -4.70 -10.43 14.39
C MET A 118 -5.15 -8.97 14.47
N ASN A 119 -5.85 -8.50 13.43
CA ASN A 119 -6.46 -7.18 13.40
C ASN A 119 -7.97 -7.26 13.68
N GLY A 120 -8.63 -6.10 13.80
CA GLY A 120 -10.09 -6.02 13.90
C GLY A 120 -10.79 -6.60 12.66
N GLY A 121 -11.99 -7.13 12.86
CA GLY A 121 -12.83 -7.65 11.77
C GLY A 121 -14.16 -8.15 12.34
N ASN A 122 -15.23 -8.11 11.54
CA ASN A 122 -16.58 -8.49 11.99
C ASN A 122 -16.77 -10.00 11.98
N TYR A 123 -16.23 -10.71 10.99
CA TYR A 123 -16.35 -12.17 10.83
C TYR A 123 -15.00 -12.86 11.04
N THR A 124 -13.98 -12.44 10.30
CA THR A 124 -12.62 -12.93 10.44
C THR A 124 -11.69 -11.82 10.89
N ARG A 125 -10.53 -12.17 11.42
CA ARG A 125 -9.49 -11.20 11.78
C ARG A 125 -8.65 -10.90 10.54
N ALA A 126 -8.66 -9.63 10.10
CA ALA A 126 -7.91 -9.21 8.92
C ALA A 126 -6.40 -9.29 9.19
N ASN A 127 -5.70 -10.11 8.41
CA ASN A 127 -4.25 -10.30 8.51
C ASN A 127 -3.52 -10.07 7.18
N SER A 128 -4.21 -9.47 6.22
CA SER A 128 -3.64 -9.13 4.91
C SER A 128 -4.06 -7.75 4.44
N GLU A 129 -3.26 -7.20 3.53
CA GLU A 129 -3.63 -6.06 2.68
C GLU A 129 -3.29 -6.39 1.24
N ASP A 130 -4.06 -5.83 0.32
CA ASP A 130 -3.95 -6.11 -1.10
C ASP A 130 -3.55 -4.86 -1.91
N VAL A 131 -2.92 -5.10 -3.06
CA VAL A 131 -2.63 -4.07 -4.07
C VAL A 131 -3.40 -4.41 -5.33
N LEU A 132 -4.21 -3.49 -5.81
CA LEU A 132 -4.75 -3.58 -7.16
C LEU A 132 -3.77 -3.00 -8.18
N ILE A 133 -3.87 -3.48 -9.43
CA ILE A 133 -3.25 -2.85 -10.60
C ILE A 133 -4.37 -2.36 -11.53
N ALA A 134 -4.26 -1.09 -11.91
CA ALA A 134 -5.12 -0.45 -12.89
C ALA A 134 -4.25 0.21 -13.98
N THR A 135 -4.79 0.33 -15.20
CA THR A 135 -4.07 0.91 -16.35
C THR A 135 -4.79 2.10 -16.91
N ARG A 136 -4.02 3.04 -17.43
CA ARG A 136 -4.46 4.11 -18.31
C ARG A 136 -3.86 3.86 -19.69
N GLY A 137 -4.62 4.14 -20.76
CA GLY A 137 -4.21 3.77 -22.11
C GLY A 137 -3.92 2.28 -22.23
N ASN A 138 -2.82 1.93 -22.87
CA ASN A 138 -2.38 0.53 -23.00
C ASN A 138 -1.67 -0.02 -21.76
N GLY A 139 -1.46 0.83 -20.72
CA GLY A 139 -0.64 0.48 -19.57
C GLY A 139 0.84 0.39 -19.92
N LEU A 140 1.58 -0.47 -19.21
CA LEU A 140 3.00 -0.74 -19.45
C LEU A 140 3.21 -2.20 -19.85
N GLU A 141 4.22 -2.43 -20.68
CA GLU A 141 4.69 -3.78 -21.01
C GLU A 141 5.36 -4.42 -19.78
N ARG A 142 5.12 -5.71 -19.59
CA ARG A 142 5.73 -6.45 -18.51
C ARG A 142 7.11 -6.95 -18.90
N MET A 143 8.12 -6.57 -18.13
CA MET A 143 9.51 -7.04 -18.29
C MET A 143 9.74 -8.44 -17.71
N SER A 144 8.87 -8.89 -16.79
CA SER A 144 8.99 -10.19 -16.13
C SER A 144 7.64 -10.90 -16.03
N ALA A 145 7.65 -12.22 -16.29
CA ALA A 145 6.50 -13.12 -16.10
C ALA A 145 6.59 -13.94 -14.80
N SER A 146 7.65 -13.79 -13.99
CA SER A 146 7.94 -14.64 -12.83
C SER A 146 7.69 -13.97 -11.48
N VAL A 147 7.18 -12.72 -11.46
CA VAL A 147 6.92 -11.99 -10.22
C VAL A 147 5.77 -12.62 -9.46
N LYS A 148 6.03 -13.01 -8.21
CA LYS A 148 5.06 -13.67 -7.33
C LYS A 148 4.11 -12.67 -6.69
N GLN A 149 2.86 -13.09 -6.44
CA GLN A 149 1.80 -12.26 -5.87
C GLN A 149 1.96 -12.05 -4.36
N VAL A 150 2.16 -13.13 -3.60
CA VAL A 150 2.13 -13.09 -2.13
C VAL A 150 3.45 -12.60 -1.56
N VAL A 151 3.35 -11.67 -0.61
CA VAL A 151 4.47 -11.16 0.21
C VAL A 151 4.21 -11.55 1.66
N PHE A 152 5.18 -12.22 2.29
CA PHE A 152 5.19 -12.49 3.72
C PHE A 152 6.16 -11.53 4.39
N ARG A 153 5.68 -10.72 5.33
CA ARG A 153 6.54 -9.80 6.07
C ARG A 153 5.98 -9.46 7.44
N CYS A 154 6.87 -9.37 8.42
CA CYS A 154 6.54 -8.85 9.74
C CYS A 154 6.15 -7.36 9.63
N LEU A 155 5.27 -6.93 10.53
CA LEU A 155 4.98 -5.52 10.71
C LEU A 155 6.28 -4.79 11.10
N GLY A 156 6.57 -3.71 10.36
CA GLY A 156 7.60 -2.75 10.69
C GLY A 156 7.05 -1.61 11.54
N GLU A 157 7.58 -0.42 11.34
CA GLU A 157 7.04 0.81 11.92
C GLU A 157 5.62 1.05 11.47
N HIS A 158 4.91 1.91 12.20
CA HIS A 158 3.47 2.08 12.02
C HIS A 158 3.09 2.40 10.56
N SER A 159 2.22 1.55 9.99
CA SER A 159 1.71 1.64 8.60
C SER A 159 2.75 1.51 7.48
N GLN A 160 3.99 1.15 7.78
CA GLN A 160 5.02 0.91 6.77
C GLN A 160 4.63 -0.27 5.89
N LYS A 161 4.56 -0.04 4.59
CA LYS A 161 4.29 -1.10 3.60
C LYS A 161 5.56 -1.89 3.27
N PRO A 162 5.44 -3.17 2.93
CA PRO A 162 6.58 -4.00 2.58
C PRO A 162 7.29 -3.47 1.33
N TRP A 163 8.60 -3.20 1.44
CA TRP A 163 9.43 -2.71 0.33
C TRP A 163 9.48 -3.69 -0.85
N GLU A 164 9.21 -4.96 -0.59
CA GLU A 164 9.16 -6.03 -1.60
C GLU A 164 8.15 -5.73 -2.70
N VAL A 165 7.07 -5.01 -2.40
CA VAL A 165 6.06 -4.66 -3.43
C VAL A 165 6.63 -3.64 -4.40
N LYS A 166 7.33 -2.60 -3.93
CA LYS A 166 8.03 -1.65 -4.81
C LYS A 166 9.07 -2.37 -5.69
N ASN A 167 9.89 -3.23 -5.09
CA ASN A 167 10.89 -4.02 -5.81
C ASN A 167 10.24 -4.92 -6.89
N ARG A 168 9.10 -5.55 -6.58
CA ARG A 168 8.36 -6.35 -7.55
C ARG A 168 7.74 -5.51 -8.67
N LEU A 169 7.29 -4.30 -8.38
CA LEU A 169 6.83 -3.36 -9.40
C LEU A 169 7.98 -2.94 -10.34
N GLU A 170 9.19 -2.74 -9.80
CA GLU A 170 10.40 -2.50 -10.58
C GLU A 170 10.79 -3.69 -11.46
N GLN A 171 10.66 -4.90 -10.94
CA GLN A 171 10.85 -6.13 -11.72
C GLN A 171 9.81 -6.28 -12.84
N LEU A 172 8.57 -5.85 -12.58
CA LEU A 172 7.48 -5.92 -13.56
C LEU A 172 7.66 -4.93 -14.71
N TYR A 173 8.09 -3.70 -14.42
CA TYR A 173 8.02 -2.59 -15.38
C TYR A 173 9.38 -1.96 -15.71
N GLY A 174 10.46 -2.39 -15.06
CA GLY A 174 11.81 -1.89 -15.32
C GLY A 174 12.04 -0.46 -14.83
N ASP A 175 12.99 0.22 -15.46
CA ASP A 175 13.34 1.60 -15.13
C ASP A 175 12.46 2.58 -15.90
N VAL A 176 11.36 2.99 -15.24
CA VAL A 176 10.35 3.93 -15.75
C VAL A 176 10.22 5.11 -14.78
N ASN A 177 9.64 6.24 -15.24
CA ASN A 177 9.30 7.33 -14.34
C ASN A 177 8.25 6.90 -13.34
N ARG A 178 8.59 6.90 -12.06
CA ARG A 178 7.75 6.37 -10.99
C ARG A 178 7.61 7.31 -9.81
N ILE A 179 6.44 7.32 -9.20
CA ILE A 179 6.11 8.15 -8.04
C ILE A 179 5.32 7.35 -7.01
N GLU A 180 5.61 7.61 -5.73
CA GLU A 180 4.76 7.20 -4.62
C GLU A 180 3.90 8.37 -4.15
N LEU A 181 2.58 8.20 -4.18
CA LEU A 181 1.63 9.15 -3.58
C LEU A 181 1.29 8.72 -2.15
N PHE A 182 1.06 9.71 -1.30
CA PHE A 182 0.87 9.54 0.16
C PHE A 182 2.12 8.95 0.84
N ALA A 183 3.28 9.23 0.24
CA ALA A 183 4.56 8.81 0.77
C ALA A 183 4.82 9.45 2.14
N ARG A 184 5.50 8.72 3.02
CA ARG A 184 6.00 9.21 4.31
C ARG A 184 7.47 9.51 4.28
N ASP A 185 8.18 8.89 3.35
CA ASP A 185 9.60 9.00 3.18
C ASP A 185 9.97 8.90 1.70
N MET A 186 11.19 9.25 1.39
CA MET A 186 11.75 9.13 0.04
C MET A 186 12.39 7.76 -0.15
N SER A 187 12.11 7.12 -1.28
CA SER A 187 12.75 5.87 -1.70
C SER A 187 13.66 6.12 -2.89
N GLN A 188 14.83 5.50 -2.92
CA GLN A 188 15.76 5.64 -4.03
C GLN A 188 15.10 5.25 -5.37
N GLY A 189 15.23 6.10 -6.37
CA GLY A 189 14.66 5.88 -7.70
C GLY A 189 13.15 6.13 -7.81
N TRP A 190 12.51 6.63 -6.75
CA TRP A 190 11.10 7.02 -6.73
C TRP A 190 10.96 8.51 -6.41
N ASP A 191 10.18 9.20 -7.20
CA ASP A 191 9.64 10.48 -6.76
C ASP A 191 8.58 10.24 -5.67
N ALA A 192 8.33 11.23 -4.82
CA ALA A 192 7.43 11.09 -3.69
C ALA A 192 6.54 12.33 -3.54
N TRP A 193 5.31 12.09 -3.09
CA TRP A 193 4.39 13.13 -2.66
C TRP A 193 3.52 12.63 -1.49
N GLY A 194 3.46 13.39 -0.40
CA GLY A 194 2.66 13.06 0.77
C GLY A 194 2.79 14.09 1.88
N ASN A 195 1.87 14.07 2.83
CA ASN A 195 1.84 15.04 3.94
C ASN A 195 3.02 14.87 4.91
N GLU A 196 3.51 13.65 5.09
CA GLU A 196 4.62 13.30 5.98
C GLU A 196 5.97 13.25 5.23
N CYS A 197 5.94 13.35 3.88
CA CYS A 197 7.14 13.30 3.06
C CYS A 197 8.00 14.55 3.28
N PRO A 198 9.28 14.41 3.63
CA PRO A 198 10.15 15.55 3.93
C PRO A 198 10.38 16.47 2.71
N ASN A 199 10.36 15.91 1.51
CA ASN A 199 10.54 16.64 0.26
C ASN A 199 9.60 16.09 -0.82
N ASN A 200 8.56 16.83 -1.14
CA ASN A 200 7.66 16.50 -2.24
C ASN A 200 8.32 16.76 -3.59
N SER A 201 8.28 15.78 -4.48
CA SER A 201 8.81 15.89 -5.86
C SER A 201 7.86 16.64 -6.80
N ILE A 202 6.60 16.78 -6.41
CA ILE A 202 5.56 17.48 -7.17
C ILE A 202 4.66 18.28 -6.22
N GLU A 203 3.93 19.24 -6.81
CA GLU A 203 2.81 19.92 -6.16
C GLU A 203 1.56 19.75 -7.02
N PHE A 204 0.45 19.38 -6.40
CA PHE A 204 -0.84 19.41 -7.08
C PHE A 204 -1.40 20.85 -7.03
N THR A 205 -1.61 21.44 -8.20
CA THR A 205 -2.29 22.73 -8.34
C THR A 205 -3.80 22.50 -8.37
N GLY A 206 -4.50 22.97 -7.36
CA GLY A 206 -5.95 22.86 -7.24
C GLY A 206 -6.45 23.48 -5.94
N PRO A 207 -7.77 23.49 -5.65
CA PRO A 207 -8.27 23.95 -4.36
C PRO A 207 -7.54 23.19 -3.26
N GLN A 208 -6.97 23.95 -2.34
CA GLN A 208 -5.98 23.53 -1.36
C GLN A 208 -6.38 22.21 -0.69
N PHE A 209 -5.76 21.10 -1.08
CA PHE A 209 -5.63 19.95 -0.22
C PHE A 209 -4.71 20.41 0.92
N ILE A 210 -5.33 20.78 2.04
CA ILE A 210 -4.68 21.49 3.13
C ILE A 210 -3.69 20.53 3.78
N THR A 211 -2.41 20.68 3.44
CA THR A 211 -1.32 20.33 4.32
C THR A 211 -1.33 21.30 5.51
N LYS A 212 -2.20 21.08 6.49
CA LYS A 212 -2.01 21.69 7.80
C LYS A 212 -1.02 20.83 8.56
N ALA A 213 0.24 21.21 8.51
CA ALA A 213 1.16 20.87 9.58
C ALA A 213 0.52 21.35 10.89
N VAL A 214 0.12 20.42 11.75
CA VAL A 214 -0.24 20.73 13.14
C VAL A 214 1.10 20.94 13.83
N THR A 215 1.48 22.19 14.02
CA THR A 215 2.45 22.55 15.05
C THR A 215 1.82 22.13 16.37
N ILE A 216 2.37 21.12 17.00
CA ILE A 216 2.10 20.77 18.39
C ILE A 216 2.99 21.71 19.20
N ASP A 217 2.35 22.72 19.83
CA ASP A 217 2.93 23.49 20.92
C ASP A 217 2.97 22.65 22.22
#